data_f0f60d51efd32a72e5ce5cc6d29e51ab
#
_entry.id   f0f60d51efd32a72e5ce5cc6d29e51ab
#
_cell.length_a   1.000
_cell.length_b   1.000
_cell.length_c   1.000
_cell.angle_alpha   90.00
_cell.angle_beta   90.00
_cell.angle_gamma   90.00
#
_symmetry.space_group_name_H-M   'P 1'
#
loop_
_entity.id
_entity.type
_entity.pdbx_description
1 polymer ?
#
loop_
_entity_poly.entity_id
_entity_poly.type
_entity_poly.pdbx_seq_one_letter_code
_entity_poly.pdbx_strand_id
1 'polypeptide(L)'
;RSADMHFSSIELYNYGIYKGLHKIDLVDRIDKKNITLIGGMNGRGKTTILDSILLCLYGRKSAEYITGKKEAYSKLLRDHINKSAVDKSTHIKLTFQMDDDEDTVLSVNRLWNQSGNKIDTTLIVEKNGIADLYLSENWEYYVEELIPFGIAKFFFFDNEKISQIADDDAFDKIKDSIKSVMGVTTI
;
A
#
# COMPACT_ATOMS: atom_id res chain seq x y z
N ARG A 1 -22.71 8.77 0.32
CA ARG A 1 -21.58 9.62 -0.14
C ARG A 1 -20.35 8.73 -0.12
N SER A 2 -19.66 8.55 -1.25
CA SER A 2 -18.32 7.97 -1.23
C SER A 2 -17.43 8.98 -0.49
N ALA A 3 -16.80 8.57 0.59
CA ALA A 3 -15.81 9.42 1.24
C ALA A 3 -14.61 9.50 0.29
N ASP A 4 -14.29 10.71 -0.20
CA ASP A 4 -13.06 10.91 -0.94
C ASP A 4 -11.90 10.69 0.03
N MET A 5 -10.80 10.12 -0.47
CA MET A 5 -9.63 9.77 0.32
C MET A 5 -8.37 10.30 -0.35
N HIS A 6 -7.51 10.94 0.43
CA HIS A 6 -6.23 11.47 -0.05
C HIS A 6 -5.05 10.87 0.71
N PHE A 7 -4.10 10.27 -0.01
CA PHE A 7 -2.84 9.89 0.60
C PHE A 7 -2.03 11.13 0.98
N SER A 8 -1.67 11.25 2.25
CA SER A 8 -0.95 12.41 2.78
C SER A 8 0.56 12.19 2.83
N SER A 9 1.00 11.02 3.24
CA SER A 9 2.42 10.69 3.29
C SER A 9 2.67 9.19 3.32
N ILE A 10 3.86 8.81 2.88
CA ILE A 10 4.41 7.47 3.08
C ILE A 10 5.72 7.57 3.83
N GLU A 11 5.91 6.70 4.79
CA GLU A 11 7.14 6.56 5.56
C GLU A 11 7.71 5.15 5.39
N LEU A 12 8.98 5.06 5.05
CA LEU A 12 9.71 3.81 4.82
C LEU A 12 10.90 3.76 5.79
N TYR A 13 11.02 2.68 6.53
CA TYR A 13 12.17 2.42 7.40
C TYR A 13 12.84 1.12 7.02
N ASN A 14 14.11 1.19 6.63
CA ASN A 14 14.91 0.04 6.19
C ASN A 14 14.20 -0.84 5.14
N TYR A 15 13.47 -0.25 4.21
CA TYR A 15 12.66 -0.95 3.22
C TYR A 15 13.32 -0.91 1.84
N GLY A 16 13.57 -2.07 1.24
CA GLY A 16 14.15 -2.18 -0.08
C GLY A 16 15.48 -1.44 -0.18
N ILE A 17 15.57 -0.45 -1.06
CA ILE A 17 16.78 0.39 -1.21
C ILE A 17 16.86 1.51 -0.17
N TYR A 18 15.79 1.78 0.56
CA TYR A 18 15.71 2.86 1.55
C TYR A 18 16.29 2.42 2.88
N LYS A 19 17.51 2.88 3.20
CA LYS A 19 18.17 2.62 4.49
C LYS A 19 17.85 3.74 5.47
N GLY A 20 17.47 3.38 6.70
CA GLY A 20 17.01 4.33 7.71
C GLY A 20 15.61 4.85 7.39
N LEU A 21 15.24 5.96 8.01
CA LEU A 21 13.92 6.55 7.90
C LEU A 21 13.84 7.51 6.71
N HIS A 22 12.85 7.27 5.84
CA HIS A 22 12.50 8.14 4.72
C HIS A 22 11.02 8.46 4.77
N LYS A 23 10.69 9.75 4.76
CA LYS A 23 9.31 10.21 4.68
C LYS A 23 9.11 10.99 3.38
N ILE A 24 8.05 10.67 2.67
CA ILE A 24 7.63 11.31 1.42
C ILE A 24 6.24 11.89 1.65
N ASP A 25 6.13 13.21 1.58
CA ASP A 25 4.84 13.88 1.60
C ASP A 25 4.22 13.81 0.20
N LEU A 26 2.97 13.38 0.14
CA LEU A 26 2.22 13.15 -1.10
C LEU A 26 1.20 14.26 -1.42
N VAL A 27 1.03 15.20 -0.48
CA VAL A 27 0.12 16.35 -0.64
C VAL A 27 0.92 17.64 -0.47
N ASP A 28 0.81 18.53 -1.43
CA ASP A 28 1.26 19.90 -1.26
C ASP A 28 0.20 20.71 -0.49
N ARG A 29 0.50 20.99 0.77
CA ARG A 29 -0.39 21.74 1.66
C ARG A 29 -0.54 23.22 1.26
N ILE A 30 0.37 23.75 0.44
CA ILE A 30 0.42 25.16 0.08
C ILE A 30 -0.46 25.44 -1.13
N ASP A 31 -0.36 24.62 -2.17
CA ASP A 31 -1.02 24.87 -3.47
C ASP A 31 -2.31 24.06 -3.69
N LYS A 32 -2.70 23.19 -2.76
CA LYS A 32 -3.84 22.25 -2.88
C LYS A 32 -3.82 21.45 -4.19
N LYS A 33 -2.62 21.16 -4.70
CA LYS A 33 -2.45 20.33 -5.91
C LYS A 33 -2.55 18.86 -5.53
N ASN A 34 -3.42 18.13 -6.23
CA ASN A 34 -3.67 16.70 -6.00
C ASN A 34 -2.72 15.79 -6.79
N ILE A 35 -1.64 16.34 -7.37
CA ILE A 35 -0.70 15.59 -8.20
C ILE A 35 0.69 15.73 -7.59
N THR A 36 1.25 14.59 -7.19
CA THR A 36 2.64 14.47 -6.74
C THR A 36 3.45 13.72 -7.78
N LEU A 37 4.48 14.36 -8.33
CA LEU A 37 5.39 13.73 -9.29
C LEU A 37 6.62 13.18 -8.56
N ILE A 38 6.81 11.85 -8.61
CA ILE A 38 8.00 11.19 -8.07
C ILE A 38 8.93 10.86 -9.23
N GLY A 39 9.97 11.67 -9.39
CA GLY A 39 11.00 11.49 -10.41
C GLY A 39 12.16 10.64 -9.91
N GLY A 40 12.83 9.94 -10.83
CA GLY A 40 14.04 9.18 -10.53
C GLY A 40 14.48 8.33 -11.71
N MET A 41 15.79 8.04 -11.77
CA MET A 41 16.36 7.12 -12.76
C MET A 41 15.83 5.68 -12.53
N ASN A 42 15.95 4.82 -13.54
CA ASN A 42 15.59 3.41 -13.40
C ASN A 42 16.42 2.74 -12.30
N GLY A 43 15.79 1.85 -11.53
CA GLY A 43 16.41 1.18 -10.39
C GLY A 43 16.59 2.04 -9.12
N ARG A 44 16.06 3.27 -9.11
CA ARG A 44 16.17 4.20 -7.96
C ARG A 44 14.96 4.22 -7.02
N GLY A 45 14.16 3.15 -7.02
CA GLY A 45 13.15 2.93 -6.00
C GLY A 45 11.74 3.41 -6.32
N LYS A 46 11.44 3.86 -7.56
CA LYS A 46 10.07 4.25 -7.92
C LYS A 46 9.07 3.09 -7.73
N THR A 47 9.36 1.93 -8.31
CA THR A 47 8.55 0.71 -8.14
C THR A 47 8.51 0.27 -6.68
N THR A 48 9.61 0.42 -5.94
CA THR A 48 9.67 0.12 -4.51
C THR A 48 8.65 0.94 -3.70
N ILE A 49 8.41 2.20 -4.06
CA ILE A 49 7.39 3.04 -3.42
C ILE A 49 6.00 2.50 -3.74
N LEU A 50 5.70 2.18 -5.00
CA LEU A 50 4.40 1.61 -5.37
C LEU A 50 4.13 0.27 -4.68
N ASP A 51 5.12 -0.62 -4.69
CA ASP A 51 5.02 -1.92 -4.02
C ASP A 51 4.84 -1.76 -2.51
N SER A 52 5.48 -0.74 -1.90
CA SER A 52 5.31 -0.46 -0.47
C SER A 52 3.90 -0.02 -0.12
N ILE A 53 3.24 0.77 -0.97
CA ILE A 53 1.83 1.18 -0.76
C ILE A 53 0.93 -0.06 -0.78
N LEU A 54 1.05 -0.91 -1.80
CA LEU A 54 0.27 -2.14 -1.92
C LEU A 54 0.54 -3.11 -0.75
N LEU A 55 1.81 -3.27 -0.38
CA LEU A 55 2.19 -4.13 0.74
C LEU A 55 1.64 -3.59 2.07
N CYS A 56 1.70 -2.28 2.29
CA CYS A 56 1.15 -1.64 3.48
C CYS A 56 -0.35 -1.87 3.61
N LEU A 57 -1.10 -1.63 2.54
CA LEU A 57 -2.56 -1.74 2.53
C LEU A 57 -3.02 -3.20 2.62
N TYR A 58 -2.49 -4.09 1.78
CA TYR A 58 -3.06 -5.43 1.56
C TYR A 58 -2.23 -6.58 2.10
N GLY A 59 -1.01 -6.31 2.59
CA GLY A 59 -0.17 -7.33 3.20
C GLY A 59 0.01 -8.57 2.32
N ARG A 60 -0.34 -9.73 2.86
CA ARG A 60 -0.20 -11.02 2.18
C ARG A 60 -0.92 -11.08 0.83
N LYS A 61 -2.06 -10.40 0.68
CA LYS A 61 -2.85 -10.41 -0.54
C LYS A 61 -2.13 -9.76 -1.73
N SER A 62 -1.25 -8.79 -1.48
CA SER A 62 -0.46 -8.13 -2.52
C SER A 62 0.80 -8.92 -2.96
N ALA A 63 1.18 -9.96 -2.22
CA ALA A 63 2.47 -10.62 -2.39
C ALA A 63 2.68 -11.19 -3.81
N GLU A 64 1.70 -11.91 -4.34
CA GLU A 64 1.78 -12.49 -5.69
C GLU A 64 1.84 -11.41 -6.78
N TYR A 65 1.13 -10.32 -6.60
CA TYR A 65 1.15 -9.18 -7.54
C TYR A 65 2.51 -8.46 -7.53
N ILE A 66 3.10 -8.26 -6.35
CA ILE A 66 4.40 -7.59 -6.19
C ILE A 66 5.52 -8.45 -6.79
N THR A 67 5.53 -9.76 -6.51
CA THR A 67 6.63 -10.67 -6.90
C THR A 67 6.44 -11.29 -8.28
N GLY A 68 5.22 -11.25 -8.85
CA GLY A 68 4.85 -11.92 -10.09
C GLY A 68 4.78 -13.45 -9.98
N LYS A 69 4.86 -14.01 -8.78
CA LYS A 69 4.85 -15.47 -8.53
C LYS A 69 4.30 -15.81 -7.16
N LYS A 70 3.87 -17.08 -7.00
CA LYS A 70 3.47 -17.60 -5.69
C LYS A 70 4.69 -17.84 -4.83
N GLU A 71 4.95 -16.93 -3.90
CA GLU A 71 6.01 -17.07 -2.90
C GLU A 71 5.44 -17.04 -1.48
N ALA A 72 6.22 -17.55 -0.51
CA ALA A 72 5.87 -17.40 0.89
C ALA A 72 5.95 -15.93 1.30
N TYR A 73 4.91 -15.42 1.94
CA TYR A 73 4.84 -14.02 2.40
C TYR A 73 6.03 -13.61 3.27
N SER A 74 6.50 -14.53 4.13
CA SER A 74 7.70 -14.31 4.94
C SER A 74 8.98 -14.10 4.10
N LYS A 75 9.04 -14.73 2.92
CA LYS A 75 10.15 -14.53 1.98
C LYS A 75 10.08 -13.13 1.37
N LEU A 76 8.90 -12.71 0.90
CA LEU A 76 8.70 -11.34 0.41
C LEU A 76 9.15 -10.31 1.46
N LEU A 77 8.70 -10.43 2.69
CA LEU A 77 9.07 -9.50 3.76
C LEU A 77 10.57 -9.48 4.02
N ARG A 78 11.21 -10.65 4.06
CA ARG A 78 12.66 -10.77 4.24
C ARG A 78 13.44 -10.11 3.12
N ASP A 79 13.04 -10.33 1.87
CA ASP A 79 13.71 -9.80 0.69
C ASP A 79 13.61 -8.27 0.60
N HIS A 80 12.60 -7.69 1.26
CA HIS A 80 12.37 -6.23 1.32
C HIS A 80 13.02 -5.54 2.54
N ILE A 81 13.66 -6.28 3.45
CA ILE A 81 14.52 -5.66 4.47
C ILE A 81 15.76 -5.10 3.79
N ASN A 82 16.11 -3.85 4.08
CA ASN A 82 17.31 -3.23 3.49
C ASN A 82 18.56 -4.03 3.84
N LYS A 83 19.31 -4.44 2.81
CA LYS A 83 20.46 -5.34 2.95
C LYS A 83 21.61 -4.71 3.74
N SER A 84 21.74 -3.39 3.68
CA SER A 84 22.80 -2.63 4.36
C SER A 84 22.40 -2.15 5.75
N ALA A 85 21.17 -2.38 6.18
CA ALA A 85 20.73 -2.05 7.53
C ALA A 85 21.29 -3.05 8.55
N VAL A 86 21.80 -2.54 9.65
CA VAL A 86 22.29 -3.35 10.78
C VAL A 86 21.08 -3.87 11.56
N ASP A 87 20.14 -2.99 11.86
CA ASP A 87 18.85 -3.33 12.41
C ASP A 87 17.98 -4.00 11.34
N LYS A 88 17.48 -5.18 11.63
CA LYS A 88 16.63 -5.97 10.73
C LYS A 88 15.13 -5.73 10.95
N SER A 89 14.80 -4.65 11.64
CA SER A 89 13.43 -4.13 11.69
C SER A 89 13.15 -3.23 10.50
N THR A 90 11.93 -3.33 10.02
CA THR A 90 11.45 -2.63 8.83
C THR A 90 10.00 -2.19 9.07
N HIS A 91 9.65 -1.02 8.60
CA HIS A 91 8.24 -0.65 8.56
C HIS A 91 7.87 0.18 7.34
N ILE A 92 6.60 0.12 7.01
CA ILE A 92 5.92 1.01 6.08
C ILE A 92 4.76 1.64 6.82
N LYS A 93 4.72 2.98 6.87
CA LYS A 93 3.57 3.72 7.41
C LYS A 93 2.97 4.57 6.30
N LEU A 94 1.70 4.33 6.00
CA LEU A 94 0.92 5.09 5.03
C LEU A 94 -0.12 5.91 5.80
N THR A 95 -0.13 7.23 5.55
CA THR A 95 -1.09 8.14 6.15
C THR A 95 -1.98 8.73 5.07
N PHE A 96 -3.28 8.75 5.32
CA PHE A 96 -4.27 9.32 4.42
C PHE A 96 -5.39 10.00 5.20
N GLN A 97 -6.01 10.97 4.55
CA GLN A 97 -7.12 11.73 5.08
C GLN A 97 -8.40 11.30 4.39
N MET A 98 -9.45 11.13 5.17
CA MET A 98 -10.79 10.87 4.69
C MET A 98 -11.53 12.21 4.64
N ASP A 99 -12.19 12.51 3.52
CA ASP A 99 -13.10 13.64 3.41
C ASP A 99 -14.47 13.28 4.01
N ASP A 100 -14.45 13.00 5.30
CA ASP A 100 -15.66 12.80 6.10
C ASP A 100 -15.95 14.06 6.94
N ASP A 101 -17.09 14.07 7.62
CA ASP A 101 -17.51 15.23 8.43
C ASP A 101 -16.56 15.50 9.63
N GLU A 102 -15.65 14.57 9.94
CA GLU A 102 -14.70 14.64 11.05
C GLU A 102 -13.25 14.93 10.60
N ASP A 103 -12.99 15.06 9.29
CA ASP A 103 -11.63 15.19 8.74
C ASP A 103 -10.69 14.08 9.27
N THR A 104 -11.19 12.85 9.27
CA THR A 104 -10.49 11.70 9.87
C THR A 104 -9.14 11.44 9.19
N VAL A 105 -8.08 11.39 9.98
CA VAL A 105 -6.75 10.96 9.54
C VAL A 105 -6.52 9.52 9.96
N LEU A 106 -6.29 8.64 8.99
CA LEU A 106 -5.90 7.26 9.24
C LEU A 106 -4.43 7.06 8.91
N SER A 107 -3.73 6.30 9.76
CA SER A 107 -2.38 5.82 9.48
C SER A 107 -2.34 4.32 9.64
N VAL A 108 -1.81 3.65 8.62
CA VAL A 108 -1.59 2.21 8.62
C VAL A 108 -0.09 1.96 8.71
N ASN A 109 0.35 1.31 9.76
CA ASN A 109 1.75 0.99 9.99
C ASN A 109 1.94 -0.53 10.01
N ARG A 110 2.61 -1.05 8.99
CA ARG A 110 2.97 -2.45 8.88
C ARG A 110 4.43 -2.61 9.19
N LEU A 111 4.69 -3.31 10.31
CA LEU A 111 6.04 -3.52 10.83
C LEU A 111 6.41 -5.00 10.73
N TRP A 112 7.68 -5.28 10.51
CA TRP A 112 8.22 -6.63 10.65
C TRP A 112 9.69 -6.59 11.03
N ASN A 113 10.15 -7.65 11.66
CA ASN A 113 11.55 -7.85 11.95
C ASN A 113 11.96 -9.29 11.67
N GLN A 114 13.24 -9.46 11.39
CA GLN A 114 13.83 -10.77 11.20
C GLN A 114 14.64 -11.17 12.44
N SER A 115 14.28 -12.30 13.03
CA SER A 115 15.04 -12.97 14.10
C SER A 115 15.44 -14.37 13.63
N GLY A 116 16.68 -14.54 13.24
CA GLY A 116 17.14 -15.78 12.60
C GLY A 116 16.38 -16.05 11.30
N ASN A 117 15.68 -17.18 11.24
CA ASN A 117 14.85 -17.58 10.09
C ASN A 117 13.37 -17.11 10.21
N LYS A 118 12.99 -16.54 11.35
CA LYS A 118 11.61 -16.13 11.61
C LYS A 118 11.41 -14.66 11.23
N ILE A 119 10.24 -14.37 10.68
CA ILE A 119 9.73 -13.00 10.47
C ILE A 119 8.54 -12.80 11.39
N ASP A 120 8.66 -11.88 12.31
CA ASP A 120 7.56 -11.42 13.15
C ASP A 120 6.94 -10.17 12.54
N THR A 121 5.62 -10.11 12.48
CA THR A 121 4.87 -9.03 11.83
C THR A 121 3.86 -8.42 12.77
N THR A 122 3.68 -7.10 12.67
CA THR A 122 2.67 -6.34 13.41
C THR A 122 2.00 -5.35 12.47
N LEU A 123 0.70 -5.18 12.62
CA LEU A 123 -0.06 -4.14 11.95
C LEU A 123 -0.70 -3.24 13.01
N ILE A 124 -0.48 -1.94 12.89
CA ILE A 124 -1.07 -0.92 13.77
C ILE A 124 -1.79 0.08 12.89
N VAL A 125 -3.06 0.28 13.15
CA VAL A 125 -3.86 1.34 12.55
C VAL A 125 -4.13 2.40 13.60
N GLU A 126 -3.89 3.66 13.23
CA GLU A 126 -4.17 4.82 14.08
C GLU A 126 -5.29 5.65 13.45
N LYS A 127 -6.26 6.06 14.24
CA LYS A 127 -7.27 7.07 13.89
C LYS A 127 -6.92 8.35 14.63
N ASN A 128 -6.66 9.44 13.92
CA ASN A 128 -6.28 10.76 14.47
C ASN A 128 -5.09 10.66 15.45
N GLY A 129 -4.09 9.82 15.10
CA GLY A 129 -2.87 9.63 15.88
C GLY A 129 -3.01 8.72 17.11
N ILE A 130 -4.17 8.11 17.33
CA ILE A 130 -4.43 7.17 18.42
C ILE A 130 -4.61 5.78 17.84
N ALA A 131 -3.89 4.79 18.38
CA ALA A 131 -4.00 3.40 17.95
C ALA A 131 -5.42 2.87 18.14
N ASP A 132 -6.00 2.35 17.09
CA ASP A 132 -7.31 1.72 17.06
C ASP A 132 -7.15 0.20 16.94
N LEU A 133 -7.44 -0.51 18.02
CA LEU A 133 -7.29 -1.97 18.08
C LEU A 133 -8.27 -2.67 17.15
N TYR A 134 -9.51 -2.20 17.06
CA TYR A 134 -10.51 -2.81 16.22
C TYR A 134 -10.12 -2.71 14.73
N LEU A 135 -9.69 -1.52 14.28
CA LEU A 135 -9.21 -1.34 12.91
C LEU A 135 -7.93 -2.13 12.65
N SER A 136 -7.02 -2.22 13.62
CA SER A 136 -5.78 -2.99 13.48
C SER A 136 -6.05 -4.48 13.29
N GLU A 137 -7.01 -5.06 14.01
CA GLU A 137 -7.39 -6.47 13.90
C GLU A 137 -8.23 -6.77 12.65
N ASN A 138 -9.02 -5.80 12.18
CA ASN A 138 -9.96 -5.97 11.05
C ASN A 138 -9.54 -5.23 9.78
N TRP A 139 -8.29 -4.78 9.70
CA TRP A 139 -7.79 -3.95 8.60
C TRP A 139 -7.98 -4.59 7.23
N GLU A 140 -7.73 -5.89 7.09
CA GLU A 140 -7.84 -6.58 5.81
C GLU A 140 -9.27 -6.52 5.24
N TYR A 141 -10.29 -6.55 6.10
CA TYR A 141 -11.67 -6.39 5.70
C TYR A 141 -11.98 -4.92 5.39
N TYR A 142 -11.57 -4.00 6.26
CA TYR A 142 -11.83 -2.58 6.12
C TYR A 142 -11.22 -1.98 4.86
N VAL A 143 -9.98 -2.33 4.53
CA VAL A 143 -9.31 -1.83 3.32
C VAL A 143 -9.98 -2.33 2.04
N GLU A 144 -10.56 -3.53 2.04
CA GLU A 144 -11.33 -4.05 0.90
C GLU A 144 -12.63 -3.29 0.66
N GLU A 145 -13.24 -2.75 1.72
CA GLU A 145 -14.42 -1.88 1.58
C GLU A 145 -14.03 -0.48 1.08
N LEU A 146 -12.88 0.04 1.51
CA LEU A 146 -12.39 1.35 1.07
C LEU A 146 -11.89 1.31 -0.38
N ILE A 147 -10.95 0.41 -0.65
CA ILE A 147 -10.29 0.26 -1.95
C ILE A 147 -10.15 -1.24 -2.22
N PRO A 148 -11.06 -1.88 -2.94
CA PRO A 148 -10.92 -3.28 -3.29
C PRO A 148 -9.60 -3.57 -4.01
N PHE A 149 -8.89 -4.62 -3.62
CA PHE A 149 -7.59 -4.98 -4.20
C PHE A 149 -7.68 -5.19 -5.72
N GLY A 150 -8.79 -5.74 -6.19
CA GLY A 150 -9.07 -5.91 -7.61
C GLY A 150 -8.96 -4.61 -8.40
N ILE A 151 -9.37 -3.48 -7.81
CA ILE A 151 -9.31 -2.13 -8.39
C ILE A 151 -7.94 -1.49 -8.16
N ALA A 152 -7.38 -1.63 -6.95
CA ALA A 152 -6.10 -1.03 -6.58
C ALA A 152 -4.98 -1.40 -7.56
N LYS A 153 -4.95 -2.63 -8.04
CA LYS A 153 -3.97 -3.11 -9.03
C LYS A 153 -3.92 -2.27 -10.32
N PHE A 154 -5.03 -1.63 -10.71
CA PHE A 154 -5.09 -0.81 -11.92
C PHE A 154 -4.63 0.64 -11.69
N PHE A 155 -4.56 1.07 -10.44
CA PHE A 155 -4.08 2.40 -10.08
C PHE A 155 -2.63 2.40 -9.61
N PHE A 156 -2.19 1.29 -9.00
CA PHE A 156 -0.83 1.11 -8.50
C PHE A 156 -0.04 0.15 -9.39
N PHE A 157 0.37 0.61 -10.57
CA PHE A 157 1.12 -0.19 -11.54
C PHE A 157 2.34 0.57 -12.04
N ASP A 158 3.36 -0.15 -12.50
CA ASP A 158 4.45 0.39 -13.30
C ASP A 158 4.30 -0.03 -14.79
N ASN A 159 5.11 0.60 -15.65
CA ASN A 159 5.05 0.34 -17.09
C ASN A 159 5.30 -1.15 -17.46
N GLU A 160 6.05 -1.87 -16.63
CA GLU A 160 6.35 -3.28 -16.89
C GLU A 160 5.14 -4.18 -16.65
N LYS A 161 4.22 -3.74 -15.77
CA LYS A 161 2.99 -4.47 -15.45
C LYS A 161 1.81 -4.13 -16.37
N ILE A 162 1.91 -3.06 -17.18
CA ILE A 162 0.84 -2.67 -18.12
C ILE A 162 0.53 -3.79 -19.12
N SER A 163 1.55 -4.50 -19.63
CA SER A 163 1.35 -5.61 -20.55
C SER A 163 0.57 -6.78 -19.96
N GLN A 164 0.62 -6.97 -18.63
CA GLN A 164 -0.15 -7.99 -17.92
C GLN A 164 -1.61 -7.59 -17.69
N ILE A 165 -1.90 -6.28 -17.75
CA ILE A 165 -3.24 -5.72 -17.57
C ILE A 165 -3.97 -5.64 -18.93
N ALA A 166 -3.22 -5.60 -20.03
CA ALA A 166 -3.75 -5.46 -21.39
C ALA A 166 -4.31 -6.77 -21.99
N ASP A 167 -4.27 -7.89 -21.26
CA ASP A 167 -4.97 -9.11 -21.67
C ASP A 167 -6.49 -8.89 -21.61
N ASP A 168 -7.22 -9.34 -22.64
CA ASP A 168 -8.67 -9.12 -22.80
C ASP A 168 -9.48 -9.57 -21.56
N ASP A 169 -9.06 -10.63 -20.89
CA ASP A 169 -9.64 -11.11 -19.63
C ASP A 169 -9.51 -10.12 -18.45
N ALA A 170 -8.51 -9.23 -18.49
CA ALA A 170 -8.32 -8.24 -17.45
C ALA A 170 -9.34 -7.10 -17.57
N PHE A 171 -9.72 -6.72 -18.80
CA PHE A 171 -10.69 -5.64 -19.04
C PHE A 171 -12.09 -6.02 -18.53
N ASP A 172 -12.52 -7.26 -18.73
CA ASP A 172 -13.80 -7.75 -18.20
C ASP A 172 -13.78 -7.82 -16.65
N LYS A 173 -12.67 -8.22 -16.05
CA LYS A 173 -12.50 -8.20 -14.58
C LYS A 173 -12.51 -6.77 -14.00
N ILE A 174 -11.96 -5.78 -14.72
CA ILE A 174 -12.05 -4.35 -14.36
C ILE A 174 -13.50 -3.91 -14.36
N LYS A 175 -14.21 -4.20 -15.45
CA LYS A 175 -15.61 -3.85 -15.65
C LYS A 175 -16.49 -4.43 -14.54
N ASP A 176 -16.28 -5.69 -14.18
CA ASP A 176 -17.02 -6.35 -13.11
C ASP A 176 -16.66 -5.81 -11.72
N SER A 177 -15.38 -5.47 -11.49
CA SER A 177 -14.93 -4.85 -10.25
C SER A 177 -15.50 -3.43 -10.09
N ILE A 178 -15.51 -2.63 -11.16
CA ILE A 178 -16.12 -1.29 -11.18
C ILE A 178 -17.63 -1.38 -10.94
N LYS A 179 -18.32 -2.32 -11.57
CA LYS A 179 -19.76 -2.55 -11.35
C LYS A 179 -20.05 -2.92 -9.89
N SER A 180 -19.22 -3.76 -9.29
CA SER A 180 -19.35 -4.18 -7.89
C SER A 180 -19.23 -2.98 -6.93
N VAL A 181 -18.28 -2.08 -7.18
CA VAL A 181 -18.08 -0.86 -6.37
C VAL A 181 -19.19 0.16 -6.59
N MET A 182 -19.72 0.26 -7.81
CA MET A 182 -20.82 1.17 -8.13
C MET A 182 -22.19 0.66 -7.63
N GLY A 183 -22.24 -0.52 -6.98
CA GLY A 183 -23.50 -1.12 -6.50
C GLY A 183 -24.46 -1.51 -7.64
N VAL A 184 -23.98 -1.58 -8.88
CA VAL A 184 -24.77 -2.00 -10.05
C VAL A 184 -24.75 -3.53 -10.12
N THR A 185 -25.43 -4.17 -9.21
CA THR A 185 -25.81 -5.58 -9.38
C THR A 185 -26.89 -5.63 -10.45
N THR A 186 -26.54 -6.16 -11.62
CA THR A 186 -27.52 -6.55 -12.62
C THR A 186 -28.40 -7.64 -12.01
N ILE A 187 -29.70 -7.32 -11.84
CA ILE A 187 -30.77 -8.28 -11.56
C ILE A 187 -30.92 -9.18 -12.79
#